data_97a15b47c18c6ac02276f4365ecb032a
#
_entry.id   97a15b47c18c6ac02276f4365ecb032a
#
_cell.length_a   1.000
_cell.length_b   1.000
_cell.length_c   1.000
_cell.angle_alpha   90.00
_cell.angle_beta   90.00
_cell.angle_gamma   90.00
#
_symmetry.space_group_name_H-M   'P 1'
#
loop_
_entity.id
_entity.type
_entity.pdbx_description
1 polymer ?
#
loop_
_entity_poly.entity_id
_entity_poly.type
_entity_poly.pdbx_seq_one_letter_code
_entity_poly.pdbx_strand_id
1 'polypeptide(L)'
;MRIGTAPINWNNADLTDWRPVVPYERVLAEMREAGYEGTEYGAGFPEDPAKLRADLAAHGLDLASTFCWVDLREERRHGSEIAKVMPPAGLLSAMGVGVLIVALRGTPGRMAMAGRVPNDGSAGLSEGKWASVGDGLHRMAEALRPLKVRPVLHNHAGSFVEMRAELDTLCRLTDPARVGLCLDAGHLAYGGADVLDTFRTYRERLRYVHVKDVAPRWSRPG
;
A
#
# COMPACT_ATOMS: atom_id res chain seq x y z
N MET A 1 -13.95 4.97 -13.48
CA MET A 1 -12.72 4.91 -12.65
C MET A 1 -12.66 6.23 -11.92
N ARG A 2 -12.40 6.23 -10.62
CA ARG A 2 -12.26 7.45 -9.82
C ARG A 2 -10.78 7.72 -9.57
N ILE A 3 -10.39 8.98 -9.55
CA ILE A 3 -9.00 9.40 -9.37
C ILE A 3 -8.89 10.11 -8.03
N GLY A 4 -8.05 9.57 -7.17
CA GLY A 4 -7.70 10.14 -5.88
C GLY A 4 -6.21 10.41 -5.76
N THR A 5 -5.82 10.96 -4.62
CA THR A 5 -4.42 11.18 -4.27
C THR A 5 -4.16 10.81 -2.83
N ALA A 6 -2.93 10.91 -2.38
CA ALA A 6 -2.56 10.65 -0.99
C ALA A 6 -1.90 11.88 -0.36
N PRO A 7 -2.11 12.13 0.95
CA PRO A 7 -1.52 13.26 1.66
C PRO A 7 0.02 13.31 1.61
N ILE A 8 0.66 12.18 1.32
CA ILE A 8 2.12 12.08 1.18
C ILE A 8 2.69 13.05 0.11
N ASN A 9 1.88 13.47 -0.86
CA ASN A 9 2.27 14.46 -1.86
C ASN A 9 2.44 15.87 -1.27
N TRP A 10 1.83 16.14 -0.11
CA TRP A 10 1.95 17.37 0.66
C TRP A 10 2.84 17.18 1.88
N ASN A 11 2.59 16.16 2.66
CA ASN A 11 3.24 15.86 3.93
C ASN A 11 3.90 14.49 3.85
N ASN A 12 5.13 14.44 3.35
CA ASN A 12 5.85 13.19 3.16
C ASN A 12 6.38 12.69 4.50
N ALA A 13 5.88 11.53 4.95
CA ALA A 13 6.29 10.90 6.20
C ALA A 13 7.71 10.31 6.15
N ASP A 14 8.25 10.06 4.95
CA ASP A 14 9.60 9.52 4.75
C ASP A 14 10.67 10.64 4.65
N LEU A 15 10.23 11.89 4.40
CA LEU A 15 11.07 13.08 4.22
C LEU A 15 10.52 14.24 5.04
N THR A 16 10.53 14.10 6.36
CA THR A 16 9.84 15.01 7.28
C THR A 16 10.37 16.44 7.29
N ASP A 17 11.67 16.64 6.98
CA ASP A 17 12.35 17.92 7.11
C ASP A 17 12.50 18.68 5.77
N TRP A 18 11.95 18.16 4.67
CA TRP A 18 12.14 18.77 3.36
C TRP A 18 11.32 20.06 3.14
N ARG A 19 10.22 20.24 3.87
CA ARG A 19 9.39 21.44 3.91
C ARG A 19 8.51 21.51 5.15
N PRO A 20 7.97 22.70 5.51
CA PRO A 20 6.97 22.81 6.57
C PRO A 20 5.72 21.98 6.30
N VAL A 21 5.13 21.44 7.36
CA VAL A 21 3.88 20.66 7.29
C VAL A 21 2.75 21.55 6.75
N VAL A 22 2.08 21.07 5.71
CA VAL A 22 0.91 21.73 5.15
C VAL A 22 -0.30 21.40 6.02
N PRO A 23 -1.08 22.37 6.50
CA PRO A 23 -2.27 22.12 7.30
C PRO A 23 -3.30 21.26 6.56
N TYR A 24 -3.98 20.39 7.30
CA TYR A 24 -4.94 19.43 6.78
C TYR A 24 -6.02 20.04 5.88
N GLU A 25 -6.63 21.14 6.31
CA GLU A 25 -7.69 21.84 5.58
C GLU A 25 -7.17 22.34 4.21
N ARG A 26 -5.92 22.83 4.18
CA ARG A 26 -5.28 23.26 2.95
C ARG A 26 -4.99 22.07 2.02
N VAL A 27 -4.57 20.93 2.57
CA VAL A 27 -4.36 19.70 1.79
C VAL A 27 -5.66 19.30 1.08
N LEU A 28 -6.80 19.30 1.78
CA LEU A 28 -8.10 18.96 1.18
C LEU A 28 -8.51 19.97 0.10
N ALA A 29 -8.33 21.26 0.37
CA ALA A 29 -8.65 22.32 -0.60
C ALA A 29 -7.84 22.18 -1.89
N GLU A 30 -6.52 21.98 -1.78
CA GLU A 30 -5.63 21.80 -2.94
C GLU A 30 -5.91 20.47 -3.68
N MET A 31 -6.29 19.39 -3.00
CA MET A 31 -6.75 18.17 -3.65
C MET A 31 -7.99 18.42 -4.50
N ARG A 32 -8.96 19.16 -3.97
CA ARG A 32 -10.17 19.51 -4.70
C ARG A 32 -9.88 20.42 -5.90
N GLU A 33 -9.07 21.45 -5.71
CA GLU A 33 -8.64 22.37 -6.78
C GLU A 33 -7.93 21.64 -7.91
N ALA A 34 -7.11 20.62 -7.59
CA ALA A 34 -6.42 19.79 -8.56
C ALA A 34 -7.38 18.80 -9.28
N GLY A 35 -8.66 18.73 -8.92
CA GLY A 35 -9.67 17.91 -9.56
C GLY A 35 -9.74 16.46 -9.06
N TYR A 36 -9.11 16.12 -7.94
CA TYR A 36 -9.24 14.79 -7.35
C TYR A 36 -10.65 14.56 -6.79
N GLU A 37 -11.09 13.31 -6.86
CA GLU A 37 -12.39 12.85 -6.35
C GLU A 37 -12.28 12.15 -4.99
N GLY A 38 -11.06 11.87 -4.53
CA GLY A 38 -10.84 11.19 -3.25
C GLY A 38 -9.41 11.29 -2.74
N THR A 39 -9.23 10.86 -1.50
CA THR A 39 -7.93 10.84 -0.83
C THR A 39 -7.72 9.55 -0.05
N GLU A 40 -6.48 9.13 0.13
CA GLU A 40 -6.13 8.20 1.18
C GLU A 40 -6.11 8.91 2.54
N TYR A 41 -6.36 8.16 3.61
CA TYR A 41 -6.18 8.66 4.98
C TYR A 41 -4.69 8.79 5.28
N GLY A 42 -4.30 9.87 5.94
CA GLY A 42 -2.92 10.14 6.29
C GLY A 42 -2.75 10.92 7.59
N ALA A 43 -1.51 11.20 7.93
CA ALA A 43 -1.17 11.93 9.14
C ALA A 43 -1.86 13.31 9.18
N GLY A 44 -2.38 13.67 10.35
CA GLY A 44 -3.09 14.94 10.58
C GLY A 44 -4.58 14.90 10.22
N PHE A 45 -5.09 13.81 9.63
CA PHE A 45 -6.51 13.63 9.38
C PHE A 45 -7.25 13.28 10.68
N PRO A 46 -8.52 13.70 10.84
CA PRO A 46 -9.33 13.36 12.01
C PRO A 46 -9.49 11.86 12.19
N GLU A 47 -9.33 11.36 13.44
CA GLU A 47 -9.58 9.96 13.77
C GLU A 47 -11.09 9.66 13.96
N ASP A 48 -11.89 10.69 14.25
CA ASP A 48 -13.34 10.56 14.32
C ASP A 48 -13.95 10.42 12.92
N PRO A 49 -14.62 9.29 12.61
CA PRO A 49 -15.21 9.05 11.30
C PRO A 49 -16.29 10.08 10.93
N ALA A 50 -17.04 10.62 11.90
CA ALA A 50 -18.09 11.60 11.63
C ALA A 50 -17.48 12.92 11.18
N LYS A 51 -16.45 13.40 11.90
CA LYS A 51 -15.70 14.60 11.50
C LYS A 51 -15.00 14.41 10.16
N LEU A 52 -14.28 13.30 9.96
CA LEU A 52 -13.61 13.01 8.71
C LEU A 52 -14.57 13.01 7.52
N ARG A 53 -15.74 12.38 7.67
CA ARG A 53 -16.79 12.37 6.65
C ARG A 53 -17.30 13.76 6.31
N ALA A 54 -17.56 14.58 7.33
CA ALA A 54 -18.03 15.95 7.13
C ALA A 54 -17.00 16.81 6.41
N ASP A 55 -15.72 16.73 6.81
CA ASP A 55 -14.63 17.51 6.21
C ASP A 55 -14.39 17.09 4.74
N LEU A 56 -14.36 15.79 4.45
CA LEU A 56 -14.22 15.31 3.08
C LEU A 56 -15.39 15.73 2.20
N ALA A 57 -16.63 15.59 2.71
CA ALA A 57 -17.83 15.99 1.98
C ALA A 57 -17.86 17.50 1.69
N ALA A 58 -17.40 18.35 2.61
CA ALA A 58 -17.29 19.80 2.41
C ALA A 58 -16.34 20.16 1.24
N HIS A 59 -15.39 19.29 0.93
CA HIS A 59 -14.47 19.45 -0.20
C HIS A 59 -14.85 18.59 -1.42
N GLY A 60 -15.97 17.85 -1.37
CA GLY A 60 -16.39 16.96 -2.47
C GLY A 60 -15.40 15.81 -2.71
N LEU A 61 -14.74 15.35 -1.66
CA LEU A 61 -13.80 14.23 -1.66
C LEU A 61 -14.40 13.01 -0.96
N ASP A 62 -14.01 11.80 -1.39
CA ASP A 62 -14.28 10.56 -0.68
C ASP A 62 -13.00 9.97 -0.10
N LEU A 63 -13.14 9.18 0.98
CA LEU A 63 -12.03 8.37 1.47
C LEU A 63 -11.84 7.17 0.54
N ALA A 64 -10.61 6.96 0.06
CA ALA A 64 -10.29 5.87 -0.86
C ALA A 64 -9.70 4.64 -0.17
N SER A 65 -8.78 4.83 0.77
CA SER A 65 -8.11 3.78 1.55
C SER A 65 -7.18 4.41 2.61
N THR A 66 -6.35 3.57 3.23
CA THR A 66 -5.16 3.98 3.99
C THR A 66 -4.05 2.95 3.80
N PHE A 67 -2.81 3.35 4.06
CA PHE A 67 -1.62 2.53 3.89
C PHE A 67 -1.06 2.07 5.23
N CYS A 68 -0.69 0.78 5.34
CA CYS A 68 -0.05 0.20 6.51
C CYS A 68 1.16 -0.65 6.16
N TRP A 69 2.28 -0.40 6.84
CA TRP A 69 3.42 -1.32 6.84
C TRP A 69 3.17 -2.49 7.78
N VAL A 70 3.45 -3.72 7.32
CA VAL A 70 3.33 -4.94 8.13
C VAL A 70 4.57 -5.81 8.01
N ASP A 71 4.91 -6.53 9.07
CA ASP A 71 6.01 -7.50 9.09
C ASP A 71 5.50 -8.88 9.47
N LEU A 72 5.15 -9.66 8.46
CA LEU A 72 4.56 -11.00 8.60
C LEU A 72 5.57 -12.14 8.39
N ARG A 73 6.88 -11.84 8.39
CA ARG A 73 7.94 -12.82 8.13
C ARG A 73 8.11 -13.87 9.24
N GLU A 74 7.49 -13.66 10.38
CA GLU A 74 7.58 -14.56 11.54
C GLU A 74 6.20 -14.73 12.16
N GLU A 75 5.76 -15.99 12.31
CA GLU A 75 4.41 -16.32 12.80
C GLU A 75 4.10 -15.69 14.17
N ARG A 76 5.10 -15.66 15.08
CA ARG A 76 4.94 -15.05 16.41
C ARG A 76 4.57 -13.55 16.36
N ARG A 77 4.77 -12.88 15.22
CA ARG A 77 4.43 -11.46 15.01
C ARG A 77 3.04 -11.25 14.43
N HIS A 78 2.42 -12.26 13.84
CA HIS A 78 1.14 -12.11 13.13
C HIS A 78 0.08 -11.44 14.01
N GLY A 79 -0.08 -11.89 15.27
CA GLY A 79 -1.07 -11.30 16.19
C GLY A 79 -0.87 -9.80 16.41
N SER A 80 0.37 -9.39 16.67
CA SER A 80 0.69 -7.97 16.89
C SER A 80 0.59 -7.13 15.62
N GLU A 81 0.97 -7.67 14.46
CA GLU A 81 0.87 -6.95 13.18
C GLU A 81 -0.61 -6.81 12.73
N ILE A 82 -1.44 -7.85 12.96
CA ILE A 82 -2.88 -7.77 12.73
C ILE A 82 -3.52 -6.74 13.66
N ALA A 83 -3.16 -6.73 14.94
CA ALA A 83 -3.69 -5.76 15.90
C ALA A 83 -3.39 -4.30 15.49
N LYS A 84 -2.25 -4.02 14.86
CA LYS A 84 -1.91 -2.68 14.35
C LYS A 84 -2.81 -2.20 13.21
N VAL A 85 -3.31 -3.09 12.38
CA VAL A 85 -4.15 -2.73 11.24
C VAL A 85 -5.65 -2.68 11.58
N MET A 86 -6.05 -3.17 12.76
CA MET A 86 -7.46 -3.15 13.18
C MET A 86 -8.04 -1.74 13.35
N PRO A 87 -7.37 -0.77 14.03
CA PRO A 87 -7.90 0.59 14.15
C PRO A 87 -8.11 1.27 12.79
N PRO A 88 -7.11 1.34 11.87
CA PRO A 88 -7.33 1.93 10.55
C PRO A 88 -8.40 1.17 9.74
N ALA A 89 -8.48 -0.16 9.84
CA ALA A 89 -9.55 -0.91 9.18
C ALA A 89 -10.93 -0.59 9.76
N GLY A 90 -11.03 -0.36 11.06
CA GLY A 90 -12.27 0.11 11.72
C GLY A 90 -12.72 1.46 11.17
N LEU A 91 -11.79 2.40 11.01
CA LEU A 91 -12.06 3.70 10.38
C LEU A 91 -12.57 3.53 8.95
N LEU A 92 -11.86 2.72 8.13
CA LEU A 92 -12.28 2.43 6.75
C LEU A 92 -13.69 1.83 6.70
N SER A 93 -13.99 0.87 7.57
CA SER A 93 -15.31 0.25 7.68
C SER A 93 -16.40 1.29 8.02
N ALA A 94 -16.14 2.15 9.01
CA ALA A 94 -17.06 3.23 9.40
C ALA A 94 -17.26 4.24 8.26
N MET A 95 -16.28 4.44 7.41
CA MET A 95 -16.34 5.29 6.22
C MET A 95 -16.94 4.59 4.98
N GLY A 96 -17.26 3.29 5.06
CA GLY A 96 -17.77 2.50 3.94
C GLY A 96 -16.71 2.09 2.91
N VAL A 97 -15.44 2.12 3.29
CA VAL A 97 -14.30 1.76 2.43
C VAL A 97 -13.92 0.30 2.64
N GLY A 98 -13.94 -0.49 1.58
CA GLY A 98 -13.76 -1.94 1.63
C GLY A 98 -12.32 -2.45 1.39
N VAL A 99 -11.31 -1.59 1.30
CA VAL A 99 -9.92 -1.99 1.02
C VAL A 99 -8.93 -1.31 1.97
N LEU A 100 -7.95 -2.07 2.45
CA LEU A 100 -6.82 -1.60 3.25
C LEU A 100 -5.53 -1.93 2.50
N ILE A 101 -4.72 -0.93 2.19
CA ILE A 101 -3.44 -1.11 1.53
C ILE A 101 -2.40 -1.55 2.55
N VAL A 102 -1.74 -2.69 2.29
CA VAL A 102 -0.67 -3.21 3.13
C VAL A 102 0.60 -3.47 2.30
N ALA A 103 1.75 -3.12 2.84
CA ALA A 103 3.04 -3.44 2.23
C ALA A 103 3.95 -4.17 3.22
N LEU A 104 4.75 -5.12 2.74
CA LEU A 104 5.71 -5.84 3.58
C LEU A 104 6.89 -4.94 3.91
N ARG A 105 7.15 -4.76 5.20
CA ARG A 105 8.29 -3.96 5.65
C ARG A 105 9.62 -4.61 5.26
N GLY A 106 10.48 -3.86 4.58
CA GLY A 106 11.86 -4.25 4.33
C GLY A 106 12.73 -4.23 5.60
N THR A 107 13.88 -4.91 5.56
CA THR A 107 14.96 -4.70 6.51
C THR A 107 15.81 -3.48 6.09
N PRO A 108 16.63 -2.89 6.99
CA PRO A 108 17.56 -1.84 6.59
C PRO A 108 18.44 -2.22 5.40
N GLY A 109 18.95 -3.47 5.38
CA GLY A 109 19.73 -4.01 4.26
C GLY A 109 18.93 -4.09 2.96
N ARG A 110 17.65 -4.51 3.03
CA ARG A 110 16.77 -4.56 1.86
C ARG A 110 16.45 -3.16 1.34
N MET A 111 16.16 -2.22 2.23
CA MET A 111 15.90 -0.82 1.87
C MET A 111 17.12 -0.16 1.20
N ALA A 112 18.34 -0.45 1.66
CA ALA A 112 19.57 0.05 1.05
C ALA A 112 19.81 -0.47 -0.38
N MET A 113 19.16 -1.57 -0.76
CA MET A 113 19.23 -2.17 -2.10
C MET A 113 18.05 -1.79 -3.01
N ALA A 114 17.15 -0.89 -2.58
CA ALA A 114 15.99 -0.50 -3.38
C ALA A 114 16.38 -0.09 -4.81
N GLY A 115 15.70 -0.62 -5.82
CA GLY A 115 16.00 -0.45 -7.23
C GLY A 115 17.23 -1.23 -7.74
N ARG A 116 17.94 -1.94 -6.85
CA ARG A 116 19.19 -2.68 -7.19
C ARG A 116 19.20 -4.09 -6.59
N VAL A 117 18.04 -4.61 -6.25
CA VAL A 117 17.91 -5.95 -5.68
C VAL A 117 18.43 -6.99 -6.67
N PRO A 118 19.35 -7.91 -6.28
CA PRO A 118 19.85 -8.95 -7.17
C PRO A 118 18.74 -9.84 -7.73
N ASN A 119 18.81 -10.19 -9.02
CA ASN A 119 17.82 -11.06 -9.68
C ASN A 119 17.97 -12.54 -9.33
N ASP A 120 19.04 -12.92 -8.62
CA ASP A 120 19.35 -14.31 -8.24
C ASP A 120 18.58 -14.81 -7.00
N GLY A 121 17.72 -13.97 -6.43
CA GLY A 121 16.96 -14.29 -5.23
C GLY A 121 17.72 -14.21 -3.91
N SER A 122 19.04 -13.93 -3.93
CA SER A 122 19.92 -13.92 -2.74
C SER A 122 19.47 -12.91 -1.66
N ALA A 123 18.81 -11.83 -2.07
CA ALA A 123 18.29 -10.80 -1.17
C ALA A 123 16.80 -10.99 -0.82
N GLY A 124 16.18 -12.07 -1.29
CA GLY A 124 14.78 -12.41 -1.05
C GLY A 124 14.53 -13.07 0.31
N LEU A 125 13.30 -13.45 0.55
CA LEU A 125 12.90 -14.24 1.72
C LEU A 125 13.14 -15.74 1.46
N SER A 126 13.51 -16.48 2.50
CA SER A 126 13.51 -17.96 2.45
C SER A 126 12.08 -18.49 2.29
N GLU A 127 11.95 -19.73 1.80
CA GLU A 127 10.64 -20.40 1.63
C GLU A 127 9.79 -20.37 2.91
N GLY A 128 10.39 -20.66 4.06
CA GLY A 128 9.68 -20.64 5.35
C GLY A 128 9.18 -19.22 5.72
N LYS A 129 9.93 -18.17 5.39
CA LYS A 129 9.47 -16.80 5.60
C LYS A 129 8.38 -16.40 4.61
N TRP A 130 8.46 -16.84 3.36
CA TRP A 130 7.39 -16.65 2.39
C TRP A 130 6.09 -17.34 2.82
N ALA A 131 6.18 -18.60 3.31
CA ALA A 131 5.04 -19.33 3.85
C ALA A 131 4.40 -18.57 5.03
N SER A 132 5.24 -18.05 5.96
CA SER A 132 4.76 -17.21 7.08
C SER A 132 4.05 -15.94 6.58
N VAL A 133 4.58 -15.27 5.56
CA VAL A 133 3.93 -14.09 4.97
C VAL A 133 2.55 -14.44 4.39
N GLY A 134 2.46 -15.53 3.62
CA GLY A 134 1.18 -15.98 3.03
C GLY A 134 0.14 -16.30 4.10
N ASP A 135 0.53 -17.06 5.14
CA ASP A 135 -0.36 -17.37 6.27
C ASP A 135 -0.77 -16.10 7.04
N GLY A 136 0.17 -15.21 7.33
CA GLY A 136 -0.11 -13.94 8.01
C GLY A 136 -1.10 -13.06 7.25
N LEU A 137 -1.00 -13.00 5.92
CA LEU A 137 -1.97 -12.27 5.08
C LEU A 137 -3.35 -12.93 5.10
N HIS A 138 -3.44 -14.25 5.10
CA HIS A 138 -4.71 -14.96 5.23
C HIS A 138 -5.35 -14.74 6.59
N ARG A 139 -4.59 -14.82 7.69
CA ARG A 139 -5.07 -14.51 9.05
C ARG A 139 -5.54 -13.06 9.16
N MET A 140 -4.82 -12.13 8.53
CA MET A 140 -5.23 -10.72 8.46
C MET A 140 -6.56 -10.56 7.71
N ALA A 141 -6.72 -11.21 6.55
CA ALA A 141 -7.97 -11.17 5.79
C ALA A 141 -9.15 -11.71 6.59
N GLU A 142 -8.96 -12.79 7.37
CA GLU A 142 -10.00 -13.31 8.27
C GLU A 142 -10.35 -12.33 9.39
N ALA A 143 -9.34 -11.70 10.01
CA ALA A 143 -9.57 -10.71 11.07
C ALA A 143 -10.32 -9.47 10.56
N LEU A 144 -10.07 -9.06 9.32
CA LEU A 144 -10.69 -7.90 8.68
C LEU A 144 -12.08 -8.19 8.08
N ARG A 145 -12.42 -9.46 7.87
CA ARG A 145 -13.70 -9.87 7.25
C ARG A 145 -14.95 -9.33 7.95
N PRO A 146 -15.06 -9.33 9.30
CA PRO A 146 -16.22 -8.75 9.98
C PRO A 146 -16.40 -7.24 9.71
N LEU A 147 -15.31 -6.54 9.43
CA LEU A 147 -15.30 -5.12 9.08
C LEU A 147 -15.64 -4.88 7.61
N LYS A 148 -15.82 -5.92 6.80
CA LYS A 148 -15.98 -5.87 5.33
C LYS A 148 -14.81 -5.15 4.63
N VAL A 149 -13.62 -5.22 5.20
CA VAL A 149 -12.39 -4.66 4.67
C VAL A 149 -11.49 -5.80 4.20
N ARG A 150 -10.93 -5.67 3.00
CA ARG A 150 -10.01 -6.63 2.40
C ARG A 150 -8.59 -6.06 2.39
N PRO A 151 -7.56 -6.80 2.81
CA PRO A 151 -6.19 -6.39 2.59
C PRO A 151 -5.86 -6.46 1.09
N VAL A 152 -5.25 -5.41 0.58
CA VAL A 152 -4.68 -5.36 -0.77
C VAL A 152 -3.19 -5.13 -0.67
N LEU A 153 -2.41 -6.07 -1.20
CA LEU A 153 -0.96 -5.98 -1.11
C LEU A 153 -0.42 -4.97 -2.12
N HIS A 154 0.43 -4.09 -1.62
CA HIS A 154 1.15 -3.08 -2.37
C HIS A 154 2.60 -3.52 -2.58
N ASN A 155 3.05 -3.53 -3.83
CA ASN A 155 4.47 -3.68 -4.17
C ASN A 155 5.20 -2.37 -3.88
N HIS A 156 6.34 -2.44 -3.19
CA HIS A 156 7.06 -1.23 -2.77
C HIS A 156 8.56 -1.41 -2.86
N ALA A 157 9.27 -0.44 -3.41
CA ALA A 157 10.73 -0.42 -3.46
C ALA A 157 11.32 -0.48 -2.05
N GLY A 158 12.37 -1.29 -1.86
CA GLY A 158 12.97 -1.55 -0.56
C GLY A 158 12.19 -2.51 0.34
N SER A 159 11.00 -2.97 -0.09
CA SER A 159 10.24 -4.02 0.59
C SER A 159 10.66 -5.42 0.10
N PHE A 160 10.05 -6.47 0.66
CA PHE A 160 10.19 -7.84 0.14
C PHE A 160 9.18 -8.19 -0.97
N VAL A 161 8.49 -7.19 -1.53
CA VAL A 161 7.70 -7.29 -2.77
C VAL A 161 8.05 -6.09 -3.65
N GLU A 162 9.30 -6.01 -4.07
CA GLU A 162 9.80 -5.02 -5.02
C GLU A 162 9.88 -5.61 -6.42
N MET A 163 10.42 -6.84 -6.52
CA MET A 163 10.68 -7.50 -7.78
C MET A 163 9.47 -8.27 -8.29
N ARG A 164 9.35 -8.41 -9.63
CA ARG A 164 8.28 -9.21 -10.23
C ARG A 164 8.25 -10.65 -9.68
N ALA A 165 9.39 -11.31 -9.54
CA ALA A 165 9.46 -12.68 -9.02
C ALA A 165 8.96 -12.81 -7.56
N GLU A 166 9.14 -11.77 -6.75
CA GLU A 166 8.63 -11.71 -5.38
C GLU A 166 7.10 -11.54 -5.36
N LEU A 167 6.57 -10.68 -6.23
CA LEU A 167 5.13 -10.53 -6.42
C LEU A 167 4.51 -11.83 -6.91
N ASP A 168 5.13 -12.51 -7.89
CA ASP A 168 4.69 -13.81 -8.40
C ASP A 168 4.66 -14.86 -7.29
N THR A 169 5.69 -14.88 -6.43
CA THR A 169 5.77 -15.80 -5.29
C THR A 169 4.64 -15.55 -4.31
N LEU A 170 4.41 -14.32 -3.92
CA LEU A 170 3.33 -13.96 -3.01
C LEU A 170 1.95 -14.28 -3.60
N CYS A 171 1.77 -14.03 -4.89
CA CYS A 171 0.51 -14.34 -5.59
C CYS A 171 0.22 -15.84 -5.64
N ARG A 172 1.25 -16.69 -5.73
CA ARG A 172 1.07 -18.16 -5.63
C ARG A 172 0.70 -18.61 -4.21
N LEU A 173 1.17 -17.91 -3.19
CA LEU A 173 0.96 -18.27 -1.78
C LEU A 173 -0.33 -17.70 -1.18
N THR A 174 -1.03 -16.84 -1.89
CA THR A 174 -2.23 -16.18 -1.36
C THR A 174 -3.46 -16.38 -2.23
N ASP A 175 -4.59 -16.65 -1.57
CA ASP A 175 -5.90 -16.77 -2.22
C ASP A 175 -6.37 -15.40 -2.76
N PRO A 176 -6.62 -15.25 -4.08
CA PRO A 176 -7.12 -14.03 -4.67
C PRO A 176 -8.49 -13.59 -4.15
N ALA A 177 -9.29 -14.50 -3.60
CA ALA A 177 -10.57 -14.16 -2.98
C ALA A 177 -10.38 -13.43 -1.63
N ARG A 178 -9.25 -13.64 -0.96
CA ARG A 178 -8.95 -13.11 0.38
C ARG A 178 -8.02 -11.90 0.34
N VAL A 179 -6.97 -11.96 -0.51
CA VAL A 179 -5.93 -10.92 -0.61
C VAL A 179 -5.91 -10.37 -2.03
N GLY A 180 -6.29 -9.10 -2.18
CA GLY A 180 -6.20 -8.39 -3.45
C GLY A 180 -4.81 -7.79 -3.69
N LEU A 181 -4.68 -7.04 -4.80
CA LEU A 181 -3.48 -6.29 -5.13
C LEU A 181 -3.79 -4.80 -5.25
N CYS A 182 -2.89 -4.00 -4.72
CA CYS A 182 -2.70 -2.59 -5.03
C CYS A 182 -1.38 -2.47 -5.80
N LEU A 183 -1.39 -2.52 -7.13
CA LEU A 183 -0.17 -2.39 -7.92
C LEU A 183 0.23 -0.91 -8.05
N ASP A 184 1.49 -0.64 -7.75
CA ASP A 184 2.11 0.67 -7.94
C ASP A 184 3.01 0.65 -9.16
N ALA A 185 2.65 1.43 -10.18
CA ALA A 185 3.35 1.49 -11.45
C ALA A 185 4.79 2.00 -11.31
N GLY A 186 5.01 3.01 -10.45
CA GLY A 186 6.34 3.57 -10.22
C GLY A 186 7.27 2.61 -9.51
N HIS A 187 6.80 1.93 -8.47
CA HIS A 187 7.60 0.93 -7.76
C HIS A 187 7.90 -0.30 -8.64
N LEU A 188 6.97 -0.72 -9.51
CA LEU A 188 7.23 -1.78 -10.50
C LEU A 188 8.35 -1.38 -11.46
N ALA A 189 8.25 -0.19 -12.08
CA ALA A 189 9.28 0.31 -12.99
C ALA A 189 10.63 0.47 -12.29
N TYR A 190 10.64 1.00 -11.06
CA TYR A 190 11.85 1.16 -10.27
C TYR A 190 12.51 -0.18 -9.91
N GLY A 191 11.71 -1.22 -9.64
CA GLY A 191 12.15 -2.60 -9.40
C GLY A 191 12.55 -3.37 -10.68
N GLY A 192 12.39 -2.77 -11.87
CA GLY A 192 12.75 -3.37 -13.16
C GLY A 192 11.69 -4.33 -13.73
N ALA A 193 10.45 -4.25 -13.27
CA ALA A 193 9.37 -5.05 -13.84
C ALA A 193 8.76 -4.37 -15.07
N ASP A 194 8.31 -5.16 -16.05
CA ASP A 194 7.39 -4.67 -17.08
C ASP A 194 6.04 -4.36 -16.43
N VAL A 195 5.72 -3.07 -16.39
CA VAL A 195 4.52 -2.55 -15.74
C VAL A 195 3.26 -3.07 -16.43
N LEU A 196 3.20 -2.98 -17.78
CA LEU A 196 1.99 -3.36 -18.53
C LEU A 196 1.75 -4.86 -18.47
N ASP A 197 2.83 -5.67 -18.61
CA ASP A 197 2.72 -7.12 -18.47
C ASP A 197 2.25 -7.51 -17.06
N THR A 198 2.80 -6.87 -16.02
CA THR A 198 2.41 -7.14 -14.62
C THR A 198 0.92 -6.83 -14.39
N PHE A 199 0.44 -5.68 -14.88
CA PHE A 199 -0.97 -5.31 -14.78
C PHE A 199 -1.87 -6.27 -15.53
N ARG A 200 -1.51 -6.69 -16.74
CA ARG A 200 -2.28 -7.68 -17.54
C ARG A 200 -2.32 -9.04 -16.84
N THR A 201 -1.20 -9.49 -16.31
CA THR A 201 -1.08 -10.78 -15.61
C THR A 201 -2.00 -10.84 -14.38
N TYR A 202 -2.05 -9.76 -13.61
CA TYR A 202 -2.75 -9.75 -12.31
C TYR A 202 -4.07 -8.97 -12.32
N ARG A 203 -4.63 -8.62 -13.49
CA ARG A 203 -5.85 -7.81 -13.63
C ARG A 203 -7.02 -8.29 -12.77
N GLU A 204 -7.21 -9.60 -12.64
CA GLU A 204 -8.32 -10.20 -11.89
C GLU A 204 -8.15 -10.05 -10.34
N ARG A 205 -6.91 -9.81 -9.88
CA ARG A 205 -6.59 -9.56 -8.48
C ARG A 205 -6.57 -8.08 -8.12
N LEU A 206 -6.54 -7.18 -9.11
CA LEU A 206 -6.47 -5.74 -8.88
C LEU A 206 -7.72 -5.24 -8.16
N ARG A 207 -7.51 -4.49 -7.10
CA ARG A 207 -8.56 -3.80 -6.33
C ARG A 207 -8.23 -2.33 -6.13
N TYR A 208 -6.97 -1.98 -6.28
CA TYR A 208 -6.46 -0.62 -6.14
C TYR A 208 -5.23 -0.42 -7.02
N VAL A 209 -4.92 0.83 -7.38
CA VAL A 209 -3.77 1.15 -8.22
C VAL A 209 -3.13 2.43 -7.74
N HIS A 210 -1.81 2.44 -7.57
CA HIS A 210 -1.04 3.66 -7.47
C HIS A 210 -0.37 3.96 -8.81
N VAL A 211 -0.67 5.13 -9.36
CA VAL A 211 -0.07 5.61 -10.61
C VAL A 211 1.03 6.59 -10.25
N LYS A 212 2.26 6.23 -10.56
CA LYS A 212 3.45 7.06 -10.39
C LYS A 212 4.31 6.95 -11.64
N ASP A 213 5.07 7.98 -11.93
CA ASP A 213 6.10 7.96 -12.96
C ASP A 213 7.50 7.88 -12.35
N VAL A 214 8.44 7.32 -13.10
CA VAL A 214 9.85 7.19 -12.72
C VAL A 214 10.70 7.71 -13.85
N ALA A 215 11.53 8.71 -13.57
CA ALA A 215 12.43 9.23 -14.59
C ALA A 215 13.37 8.11 -15.10
N PRO A 216 13.61 8.00 -16.42
CA PRO A 216 14.36 6.89 -17.02
C PRO A 216 15.72 6.60 -16.38
N ARG A 217 16.41 7.64 -15.88
CA ARG A 217 17.70 7.50 -15.17
C ARG A 217 17.63 6.74 -13.84
N TRP A 218 16.43 6.57 -13.30
CA TRP A 218 16.18 5.85 -12.04
C TRP A 218 15.45 4.53 -12.24
N SER A 219 14.93 4.27 -13.46
CA SER A 219 14.38 2.97 -13.78
C SER A 219 15.51 1.97 -13.98
N ARG A 220 15.31 0.77 -13.47
CA ARG A 220 16.26 -0.32 -13.67
C ARG A 220 16.21 -0.73 -15.16
N PRO A 221 17.36 -0.94 -15.83
CA PRO A 221 17.37 -1.60 -17.13
C PRO A 221 16.74 -3.00 -16.99
N GLY A 222 15.80 -3.31 -17.88
CA GLY A 222 15.14 -4.61 -17.93
C GLY A 222 16.10 -5.74 -18.35
#